data_8b4351b9aa3c713b338eec9503bcc751
#
_entry.id   8b4351b9aa3c713b338eec9503bcc751
#
_cell.length_a   1.000
_cell.length_b   1.000
_cell.length_c   1.000
_cell.angle_alpha   90.00
_cell.angle_beta   90.00
_cell.angle_gamma   90.00
#
_symmetry.space_group_name_H-M   'P 1'
#
loop_
_entity.id
_entity.type
_entity.pdbx_description
1 polymer ?
#
loop_
_entity_poly.entity_id
_entity_poly.type
_entity_poly.pdbx_seq_one_letter_code
_entity_poly.pdbx_strand_id
1 'polypeptide(L)'
;MSIETGKEQHFVLTEDQSKALRQIHNFVTDDSAKVLILSGYAGTGKTTLVRMVVDRLVEEESLPFVLLASTGRAAKVLSDKVGASRRKEDQPTDDKPFVRTRFATTIHHFIYSFSGFDKDIDKMLEEIERDGGEVDHTGDLLLQFGLRAGEDMHCPLLYIIDEASMVSDVPPRDPTQATFGSGRLLQDLLTCNPLGKFIFVGDKGQLPPIGQVDSPALSTKYFRETFGIEAESVELTEIVRQAKGNDIIVAAEKVRRLYESPPAVKWGSLPLRHHKDIELVGNQIELVNRYIAEIRDRDYARATMICRANKRCSQVSGLVRPALGFIDPRLMVDELLLVTQNNLPSGLRNGDLVRVTGIGRREQRACLTFLTIEVSELTSGQVFRLFLIEDILYSGFSNLGKQAQKDLFIDFHKRMRKRGIRQGSDEYKEQMFTDPYLNALRAVYGYAITCHKSQGGEWPHVYVDMPRNIIHEATSASYQWVYTAITRAGERLFLTDDFFIK
;
A
#
# COMPACT_ATOMS: atom_id res chain seq x y z
N MET A 1 21.58 -13.25 27.07
CA MET A 1 22.16 -14.23 26.16
C MET A 1 22.53 -13.46 24.90
N SER A 2 23.82 -13.25 24.65
CA SER A 2 24.35 -12.44 23.54
C SER A 2 24.48 -13.34 22.32
N ILE A 3 23.87 -12.99 21.21
CA ILE A 3 23.97 -13.69 19.93
C ILE A 3 24.84 -12.81 19.02
N GLU A 4 25.99 -13.33 18.63
CA GLU A 4 26.89 -12.69 17.66
C GLU A 4 26.41 -12.94 16.24
N THR A 5 26.00 -11.89 15.54
CA THR A 5 25.81 -11.89 14.09
C THR A 5 26.61 -10.73 13.49
N GLY A 6 27.35 -10.98 12.45
CA GLY A 6 28.35 -10.11 11.84
C GLY A 6 27.91 -8.69 11.48
N LYS A 7 28.41 -7.71 12.17
CA LYS A 7 28.18 -6.29 12.42
C LYS A 7 27.18 -6.07 13.56
N GLU A 8 27.69 -6.26 14.78
CA GLU A 8 26.93 -6.14 16.04
C GLU A 8 26.41 -4.71 16.25
N GLN A 9 25.12 -4.54 16.03
CA GLN A 9 24.34 -3.65 16.88
C GLN A 9 23.72 -4.52 17.97
N HIS A 10 24.22 -4.45 19.19
CA HIS A 10 23.60 -5.06 20.37
C HIS A 10 22.22 -4.43 20.57
N PHE A 11 21.18 -5.08 20.05
CA PHE A 11 19.79 -4.70 20.34
C PHE A 11 19.44 -5.24 21.75
N VAL A 12 19.26 -4.31 22.69
CA VAL A 12 18.63 -4.65 23.95
C VAL A 12 17.12 -4.60 23.75
N LEU A 13 16.48 -5.77 23.82
CA LEU A 13 15.02 -5.89 23.72
C LEU A 13 14.36 -5.28 24.95
N THR A 14 13.25 -4.60 24.74
CA THR A 14 12.37 -4.20 25.85
C THR A 14 11.70 -5.43 26.48
N GLU A 15 11.08 -5.23 27.66
CA GLU A 15 10.35 -6.32 28.32
C GLU A 15 9.18 -6.82 27.46
N ASP A 16 8.41 -5.89 26.87
CA ASP A 16 7.31 -6.18 25.94
C ASP A 16 7.79 -6.97 24.72
N GLN A 17 8.90 -6.56 24.11
CA GLN A 17 9.48 -7.25 22.97
C GLN A 17 9.97 -8.65 23.31
N SER A 18 10.59 -8.81 24.48
CA SER A 18 11.04 -10.12 24.96
C SER A 18 9.88 -11.07 25.24
N LYS A 19 8.78 -10.55 25.80
CA LYS A 19 7.54 -11.28 26.00
C LYS A 19 6.90 -11.69 24.68
N ALA A 20 6.78 -10.74 23.74
CA ALA A 20 6.21 -10.98 22.42
C ALA A 20 7.00 -12.06 21.66
N LEU A 21 8.33 -12.01 21.70
CA LEU A 21 9.18 -13.01 21.03
C LEU A 21 8.97 -14.42 21.60
N ARG A 22 8.84 -14.55 22.92
CA ARG A 22 8.51 -15.83 23.55
C ARG A 22 7.12 -16.32 23.16
N GLN A 23 6.13 -15.44 23.13
CA GLN A 23 4.76 -15.81 22.73
C GLN A 23 4.70 -16.23 21.27
N ILE A 24 5.39 -15.52 20.36
CA ILE A 24 5.49 -15.91 18.93
C ILE A 24 6.15 -17.29 18.81
N HIS A 25 7.23 -17.57 19.58
CA HIS A 25 7.87 -18.86 19.55
C HIS A 25 6.93 -19.99 20.00
N ASN A 26 6.21 -19.79 21.11
CA ASN A 26 5.22 -20.76 21.58
C ASN A 26 4.11 -20.96 20.54
N PHE A 27 3.60 -19.87 19.95
CA PHE A 27 2.60 -19.93 18.87
C PHE A 27 3.08 -20.75 17.66
N VAL A 28 4.33 -20.59 17.23
CA VAL A 28 4.89 -21.35 16.09
C VAL A 28 4.93 -22.85 16.38
N THR A 29 5.23 -23.24 17.63
CA THR A 29 5.37 -24.64 18.07
C THR A 29 4.07 -25.29 18.55
N ASP A 30 3.04 -24.51 18.87
CA ASP A 30 1.73 -25.00 19.34
C ASP A 30 0.79 -25.30 18.17
N ASP A 31 0.49 -26.54 17.89
CA ASP A 31 -0.38 -26.96 16.78
C ASP A 31 -1.85 -26.56 16.95
N SER A 32 -2.29 -26.19 18.15
CA SER A 32 -3.69 -25.81 18.39
C SER A 32 -4.01 -24.37 18.00
N ALA A 33 -3.03 -23.47 18.04
CA ALA A 33 -3.20 -22.06 17.78
C ALA A 33 -3.09 -21.75 16.27
N LYS A 34 -4.11 -21.05 15.71
CA LYS A 34 -4.18 -20.71 14.28
C LYS A 34 -3.82 -19.25 13.97
N VAL A 35 -4.15 -18.34 14.88
CA VAL A 35 -3.97 -16.89 14.67
C VAL A 35 -3.32 -16.24 15.86
N LEU A 36 -2.27 -15.43 15.60
CA LEU A 36 -1.64 -14.55 16.57
C LEU A 36 -1.67 -13.11 16.04
N ILE A 37 -2.09 -12.15 16.86
CA ILE A 37 -2.09 -10.73 16.55
C ILE A 37 -0.95 -10.06 17.31
N LEU A 38 0.05 -9.55 16.59
CA LEU A 38 1.11 -8.69 17.12
C LEU A 38 0.73 -7.23 16.86
N SER A 39 0.14 -6.59 17.85
CA SER A 39 -0.18 -5.18 17.78
C SER A 39 0.87 -4.30 18.43
N GLY A 40 0.99 -3.06 17.99
CA GLY A 40 1.86 -2.08 18.64
C GLY A 40 1.86 -0.77 17.86
N TYR A 41 2.20 0.30 18.55
CA TYR A 41 2.15 1.65 17.99
C TYR A 41 3.37 1.98 17.14
N ALA A 42 3.35 3.15 16.49
CA ALA A 42 4.51 3.65 15.76
C ALA A 42 5.73 3.75 16.70
N GLY A 43 6.89 3.23 16.27
CA GLY A 43 8.13 3.28 17.06
C GLY A 43 8.31 2.20 18.12
N THR A 44 7.38 1.24 18.29
CA THR A 44 7.53 0.12 19.25
C THR A 44 8.41 -1.03 18.77
N GLY A 45 8.91 -0.97 17.52
CA GLY A 45 9.85 -1.97 16.99
C GLY A 45 9.21 -3.23 16.41
N LYS A 46 7.93 -3.21 16.02
CA LYS A 46 7.23 -4.34 15.36
C LYS A 46 8.05 -5.00 14.26
N THR A 47 8.53 -4.22 13.30
CA THR A 47 9.29 -4.74 12.15
C THR A 47 10.66 -5.31 12.56
N THR A 48 11.29 -4.75 13.61
CA THR A 48 12.51 -5.31 14.18
C THR A 48 12.24 -6.69 14.79
N LEU A 49 11.12 -6.83 15.49
CA LEU A 49 10.70 -8.11 16.05
C LEU A 49 10.40 -9.14 14.95
N VAL A 50 9.69 -8.73 13.90
CA VAL A 50 9.44 -9.58 12.71
C VAL A 50 10.77 -10.05 12.10
N ARG A 51 11.76 -9.16 11.94
CA ARG A 51 13.08 -9.53 11.46
C ARG A 51 13.73 -10.63 12.33
N MET A 52 13.70 -10.47 13.65
CA MET A 52 14.28 -11.46 14.57
C MET A 52 13.57 -12.82 14.47
N VAL A 53 12.24 -12.81 14.32
CA VAL A 53 11.46 -14.03 14.07
C VAL A 53 11.88 -14.70 12.77
N VAL A 54 12.01 -13.93 11.69
CA VAL A 54 12.45 -14.43 10.38
C VAL A 54 13.88 -14.98 10.44
N ASP A 55 14.81 -14.27 11.10
CA ASP A 55 16.19 -14.73 11.28
C ASP A 55 16.20 -16.10 11.95
N ARG A 56 15.42 -16.27 13.02
CA ARG A 56 15.30 -17.52 13.75
C ARG A 56 14.67 -18.64 12.93
N LEU A 57 13.58 -18.36 12.19
CA LEU A 57 12.91 -19.34 11.33
C LEU A 57 13.84 -19.87 10.21
N VAL A 58 14.70 -18.99 9.68
CA VAL A 58 15.71 -19.36 8.67
C VAL A 58 16.82 -20.20 9.29
N GLU A 59 17.32 -19.85 10.50
CA GLU A 59 18.40 -20.57 11.18
C GLU A 59 17.98 -21.96 11.67
N GLU A 60 16.78 -22.09 12.21
CA GLU A 60 16.26 -23.34 12.77
C GLU A 60 15.64 -24.28 11.71
N GLU A 61 15.50 -23.83 10.44
CA GLU A 61 14.81 -24.55 9.35
C GLU A 61 13.45 -25.16 9.77
N SER A 62 12.79 -24.52 10.73
CA SER A 62 11.59 -25.04 11.37
C SER A 62 10.37 -25.06 10.44
N LEU A 63 9.36 -24.24 10.69
CA LEU A 63 8.16 -24.16 9.88
C LEU A 63 8.41 -23.32 8.61
N PRO A 64 8.01 -23.76 7.39
CA PRO A 64 8.03 -22.90 6.21
C PRO A 64 7.22 -21.63 6.47
N PHE A 65 7.70 -20.49 5.97
CA PHE A 65 7.03 -19.21 6.18
C PHE A 65 6.94 -18.39 4.88
N VAL A 66 6.02 -17.45 4.85
CA VAL A 66 5.88 -16.45 3.81
C VAL A 66 5.65 -15.07 4.44
N LEU A 67 6.28 -14.05 3.85
CA LEU A 67 6.14 -12.66 4.27
C LEU A 67 5.14 -11.95 3.36
N LEU A 68 4.07 -11.45 3.95
CA LEU A 68 3.00 -10.78 3.23
C LEU A 68 2.82 -9.35 3.76
N ALA A 69 2.28 -8.48 2.92
CA ALA A 69 1.83 -7.16 3.32
C ALA A 69 0.54 -6.76 2.60
N SER A 70 -0.20 -5.83 3.18
CA SER A 70 -1.44 -5.31 2.61
C SER A 70 -1.22 -4.51 1.32
N THR A 71 -0.05 -3.86 1.17
CA THR A 71 0.28 -3.03 0.00
C THR A 71 1.65 -3.38 -0.57
N GLY A 72 1.86 -3.06 -1.86
CA GLY A 72 3.12 -3.28 -2.53
C GLY A 72 4.29 -2.55 -1.87
N ARG A 73 4.07 -1.30 -1.48
CA ARG A 73 5.07 -0.49 -0.77
C ARG A 73 5.45 -1.11 0.58
N ALA A 74 4.46 -1.53 1.37
CA ALA A 74 4.72 -2.19 2.65
C ALA A 74 5.52 -3.49 2.46
N ALA A 75 5.20 -4.30 1.44
CA ALA A 75 5.96 -5.51 1.12
C ALA A 75 7.43 -5.20 0.77
N LYS A 76 7.69 -4.14 0.02
CA LYS A 76 9.06 -3.70 -0.33
C LYS A 76 9.82 -3.26 0.94
N VAL A 77 9.21 -2.41 1.76
CA VAL A 77 9.81 -1.95 3.02
C VAL A 77 10.07 -3.11 3.98
N LEU A 78 9.15 -4.07 4.07
CA LEU A 78 9.34 -5.28 4.88
C LEU A 78 10.53 -6.10 4.37
N SER A 79 10.62 -6.36 3.05
CA SER A 79 11.74 -7.09 2.45
C SER A 79 13.09 -6.43 2.77
N ASP A 80 13.20 -5.11 2.59
CA ASP A 80 14.42 -4.36 2.90
C ASP A 80 14.79 -4.45 4.40
N LYS A 81 13.81 -4.35 5.29
CA LYS A 81 14.02 -4.37 6.75
C LYS A 81 14.38 -5.76 7.30
N VAL A 82 13.89 -6.83 6.68
CA VAL A 82 14.26 -8.20 7.06
C VAL A 82 15.52 -8.70 6.36
N GLY A 83 16.17 -7.85 5.56
CA GLY A 83 17.45 -8.15 4.92
C GLY A 83 17.37 -9.03 3.68
N ALA A 84 16.32 -8.85 2.85
CA ALA A 84 16.24 -9.50 1.55
C ALA A 84 17.38 -9.05 0.62
N SER A 85 17.87 -9.98 -0.21
CA SER A 85 18.89 -9.69 -1.21
C SER A 85 18.35 -8.69 -2.25
N ARG A 86 19.19 -7.72 -2.66
CA ARG A 86 18.82 -6.78 -3.74
C ARG A 86 19.17 -7.28 -5.14
N ARG A 87 19.78 -8.45 -5.26
CA ARG A 87 20.13 -9.04 -6.56
C ARG A 87 18.88 -9.58 -7.24
N LYS A 88 18.70 -9.28 -8.53
CA LYS A 88 17.57 -9.77 -9.32
C LYS A 88 17.47 -11.31 -9.36
N GLU A 89 18.63 -11.97 -9.38
CA GLU A 89 18.75 -13.43 -9.46
C GLU A 89 18.21 -14.14 -8.20
N ASP A 90 18.21 -13.43 -7.07
CA ASP A 90 17.72 -13.96 -5.79
C ASP A 90 16.23 -13.68 -5.57
N GLN A 91 15.59 -12.90 -6.47
CA GLN A 91 14.18 -12.55 -6.31
C GLN A 91 13.29 -13.73 -6.69
N PRO A 92 12.23 -14.00 -5.90
CA PRO A 92 11.25 -15.00 -6.24
C PRO A 92 10.55 -14.68 -7.57
N THR A 93 10.26 -15.74 -8.33
CA THR A 93 9.46 -15.70 -9.56
C THR A 93 8.29 -16.67 -9.40
N ASP A 94 7.40 -16.75 -10.37
CA ASP A 94 6.32 -17.75 -10.35
C ASP A 94 6.86 -19.19 -10.26
N ASP A 95 8.07 -19.44 -10.80
CA ASP A 95 8.79 -20.73 -10.71
C ASP A 95 9.61 -20.88 -9.41
N LYS A 96 9.85 -19.76 -8.67
CA LYS A 96 10.56 -19.75 -7.41
C LYS A 96 9.64 -19.16 -6.33
N PRO A 97 9.01 -19.95 -5.48
CA PRO A 97 8.02 -19.51 -4.54
C PRO A 97 8.59 -18.54 -3.50
N PHE A 98 7.75 -17.66 -2.97
CA PHE A 98 8.08 -16.74 -1.88
C PHE A 98 8.29 -17.45 -0.53
N VAL A 99 8.04 -18.75 -0.48
CA VAL A 99 8.16 -19.57 0.72
C VAL A 99 9.64 -19.71 1.14
N ARG A 100 9.90 -19.57 2.45
CA ARG A 100 11.23 -19.61 3.07
C ARG A 100 12.20 -18.54 2.54
N THR A 101 11.69 -17.44 2.04
CA THR A 101 12.52 -16.32 1.57
C THR A 101 12.29 -15.08 2.41
N ARG A 102 13.26 -14.15 2.37
CA ARG A 102 13.14 -12.82 3.00
C ARG A 102 12.39 -11.81 2.10
N PHE A 103 11.89 -12.24 0.96
CA PHE A 103 11.10 -11.41 0.07
C PHE A 103 9.64 -11.41 0.48
N ALA A 104 9.12 -10.24 0.78
CA ALA A 104 7.70 -10.04 1.01
C ALA A 104 6.97 -9.72 -0.29
N THR A 105 5.74 -10.20 -0.38
CA THR A 105 4.82 -9.87 -1.47
C THR A 105 3.48 -9.38 -0.92
N THR A 106 2.57 -8.92 -1.79
CA THR A 106 1.23 -8.56 -1.32
C THR A 106 0.38 -9.80 -1.11
N ILE A 107 -0.57 -9.73 -0.16
CA ILE A 107 -1.55 -10.79 0.06
C ILE A 107 -2.21 -11.17 -1.26
N HIS A 108 -2.71 -10.17 -2.02
CA HIS A 108 -3.37 -10.41 -3.31
C HIS A 108 -2.51 -11.19 -4.31
N HIS A 109 -1.23 -10.83 -4.44
CA HIS A 109 -0.33 -11.53 -5.37
C HIS A 109 -0.07 -12.98 -4.95
N PHE A 110 -0.03 -13.23 -3.65
CA PHE A 110 0.26 -14.58 -3.13
C PHE A 110 -0.94 -15.52 -3.25
N ILE A 111 -2.15 -15.07 -2.85
CA ILE A 111 -3.32 -15.97 -2.73
C ILE A 111 -4.20 -16.03 -3.98
N TYR A 112 -4.10 -15.07 -4.91
CA TYR A 112 -4.95 -15.05 -6.10
C TYR A 112 -4.18 -15.30 -7.39
N SER A 113 -4.86 -15.96 -8.33
CA SER A 113 -4.41 -16.12 -9.70
C SER A 113 -5.52 -15.70 -10.67
N PHE A 114 -5.12 -15.23 -11.86
CA PHE A 114 -6.07 -14.85 -12.89
C PHE A 114 -6.87 -16.07 -13.36
N SER A 115 -8.20 -15.99 -13.31
CA SER A 115 -9.12 -17.05 -13.73
C SER A 115 -9.84 -16.73 -15.04
N GLY A 116 -9.95 -15.46 -15.44
CA GLY A 116 -10.63 -15.07 -16.67
C GLY A 116 -11.23 -13.68 -16.61
N PHE A 117 -12.22 -13.47 -17.47
CA PHE A 117 -13.09 -12.30 -17.47
C PHE A 117 -14.48 -12.72 -16.96
N ASP A 118 -15.23 -11.78 -16.43
CA ASP A 118 -16.64 -11.99 -16.02
C ASP A 118 -17.58 -12.20 -17.21
N LYS A 119 -17.14 -11.87 -18.43
CA LYS A 119 -17.89 -12.00 -19.69
C LYS A 119 -17.03 -12.56 -20.81
N ASP A 120 -17.71 -13.17 -21.76
CA ASP A 120 -17.13 -13.58 -23.05
C ASP A 120 -17.04 -12.36 -23.98
N ILE A 121 -15.81 -11.96 -24.29
CA ILE A 121 -15.56 -10.73 -25.09
C ILE A 121 -16.01 -10.89 -26.54
N ASP A 122 -15.92 -12.12 -27.13
CA ASP A 122 -16.40 -12.37 -28.47
C ASP A 122 -17.92 -12.16 -28.57
N LYS A 123 -18.70 -12.67 -27.61
CA LYS A 123 -20.15 -12.44 -27.54
C LYS A 123 -20.51 -10.98 -27.32
N MET A 124 -19.76 -10.29 -26.44
CA MET A 124 -19.95 -8.84 -26.27
C MET A 124 -19.74 -8.06 -27.56
N LEU A 125 -18.72 -8.40 -28.34
CA LEU A 125 -18.47 -7.77 -29.63
C LEU A 125 -19.59 -8.01 -30.64
N GLU A 126 -20.11 -9.24 -30.71
CA GLU A 126 -21.25 -9.58 -31.55
C GLU A 126 -22.52 -8.80 -31.17
N GLU A 127 -22.75 -8.58 -29.87
CA GLU A 127 -23.87 -7.75 -29.37
C GLU A 127 -23.70 -6.30 -29.76
N ILE A 128 -22.53 -5.69 -29.54
CA ILE A 128 -22.23 -4.31 -29.90
C ILE A 128 -22.40 -4.11 -31.44
N GLU A 129 -21.88 -5.04 -32.25
CA GLU A 129 -22.01 -4.97 -33.70
C GLU A 129 -23.48 -5.08 -34.17
N ARG A 130 -24.28 -5.93 -33.51
CA ARG A 130 -25.72 -6.11 -33.82
C ARG A 130 -26.53 -4.85 -33.53
N ASP A 131 -26.18 -4.13 -32.45
CA ASP A 131 -26.86 -2.91 -32.03
C ASP A 131 -26.38 -1.65 -32.80
N GLY A 132 -25.63 -1.83 -33.89
CA GLY A 132 -25.15 -0.74 -34.77
C GLY A 132 -23.90 -0.03 -34.23
N GLY A 133 -23.32 -0.48 -33.15
CA GLY A 133 -22.06 0.06 -32.61
C GLY A 133 -22.15 1.44 -31.92
N GLU A 134 -23.35 2.04 -31.89
CA GLU A 134 -23.54 3.41 -31.37
C GLU A 134 -23.68 3.47 -29.86
N VAL A 135 -24.26 2.43 -29.22
CA VAL A 135 -24.50 2.38 -27.78
C VAL A 135 -24.08 1.01 -27.24
N ASP A 136 -23.19 1.03 -26.27
CA ASP A 136 -22.72 -0.19 -25.61
C ASP A 136 -23.59 -0.49 -24.39
N HIS A 137 -24.51 -1.43 -24.53
CA HIS A 137 -25.40 -1.90 -23.46
C HIS A 137 -24.85 -3.13 -22.72
N THR A 138 -23.67 -3.66 -23.07
CA THR A 138 -23.14 -4.91 -22.52
C THR A 138 -22.62 -4.78 -21.07
N GLY A 139 -22.60 -3.56 -20.53
CA GLY A 139 -22.16 -3.26 -19.16
C GLY A 139 -20.64 -3.38 -18.95
N ASP A 140 -20.20 -3.39 -17.72
CA ASP A 140 -18.76 -3.44 -17.36
C ASP A 140 -18.13 -4.75 -17.77
N LEU A 141 -16.82 -4.76 -18.01
CA LEU A 141 -15.97 -5.92 -18.21
C LEU A 141 -14.90 -5.96 -17.13
N LEU A 142 -14.89 -7.02 -16.33
CA LEU A 142 -14.02 -7.16 -15.17
C LEU A 142 -13.09 -8.37 -15.29
N LEU A 143 -11.85 -8.21 -14.86
CA LEU A 143 -10.94 -9.32 -14.62
C LEU A 143 -11.40 -10.12 -13.41
N GLN A 144 -11.37 -11.43 -13.51
CA GLN A 144 -11.64 -12.34 -12.41
C GLN A 144 -10.35 -12.99 -11.91
N PHE A 145 -10.15 -12.94 -10.59
CA PHE A 145 -9.06 -13.62 -9.91
C PHE A 145 -9.64 -14.60 -8.89
N GLY A 146 -9.35 -15.88 -9.06
CA GLY A 146 -9.70 -16.93 -8.11
C GLY A 146 -8.59 -17.19 -7.10
N LEU A 147 -8.91 -17.91 -6.03
CA LEU A 147 -7.88 -18.39 -5.11
C LEU A 147 -6.90 -19.30 -5.87
N ARG A 148 -5.61 -19.10 -5.61
CA ARG A 148 -4.56 -19.94 -6.20
C ARG A 148 -4.66 -21.34 -5.62
N ALA A 149 -4.72 -22.34 -6.50
CA ALA A 149 -4.62 -23.75 -6.14
C ALA A 149 -3.18 -24.21 -6.37
N GLY A 150 -2.53 -24.75 -5.35
CA GLY A 150 -1.17 -25.29 -5.45
C GLY A 150 -0.83 -26.18 -4.26
N GLU A 151 0.19 -27.02 -4.38
CA GLU A 151 0.63 -27.92 -3.30
C GLU A 151 1.05 -27.13 -2.04
N ASP A 152 1.66 -25.96 -2.21
CA ASP A 152 2.08 -25.08 -1.11
C ASP A 152 0.90 -24.55 -0.25
N MET A 153 -0.33 -24.59 -0.81
CA MET A 153 -1.56 -24.19 -0.11
C MET A 153 -2.19 -25.31 0.73
N HIS A 154 -1.61 -26.49 0.73
CA HIS A 154 -2.09 -27.67 1.45
C HIS A 154 -1.07 -28.24 2.44
N CYS A 155 -0.02 -27.48 2.75
CA CYS A 155 0.98 -27.84 3.74
C CYS A 155 1.00 -26.86 4.91
N PRO A 156 1.51 -27.26 6.09
CA PRO A 156 1.74 -26.33 7.19
C PRO A 156 2.65 -25.18 6.75
N LEU A 157 2.14 -23.93 6.82
CA LEU A 157 2.84 -22.72 6.40
C LEU A 157 2.54 -21.60 7.37
N LEU A 158 3.56 -20.86 7.78
CA LEU A 158 3.43 -19.67 8.61
C LEU A 158 3.31 -18.43 7.73
N TYR A 159 2.19 -17.73 7.85
CA TYR A 159 1.94 -16.46 7.19
C TYR A 159 2.26 -15.33 8.16
N ILE A 160 3.21 -14.46 7.82
CA ILE A 160 3.53 -13.25 8.58
C ILE A 160 3.05 -12.06 7.75
N ILE A 161 2.00 -11.37 8.23
CA ILE A 161 1.29 -10.33 7.50
C ILE A 161 1.58 -8.98 8.17
N ASP A 162 2.40 -8.14 7.53
CA ASP A 162 2.68 -6.77 8.01
C ASP A 162 1.66 -5.75 7.48
N GLU A 163 1.55 -4.61 8.16
CA GLU A 163 0.53 -3.58 7.92
C GLU A 163 -0.89 -4.16 7.88
N ALA A 164 -1.18 -5.09 8.79
CA ALA A 164 -2.44 -5.81 8.84
C ALA A 164 -3.65 -4.91 9.14
N SER A 165 -3.43 -3.68 9.62
CA SER A 165 -4.50 -2.69 9.82
C SER A 165 -5.32 -2.41 8.55
N MET A 166 -4.76 -2.63 7.36
CA MET A 166 -5.39 -2.39 6.06
C MET A 166 -6.04 -3.63 5.45
N VAL A 167 -5.99 -4.80 6.09
CA VAL A 167 -6.58 -6.04 5.56
C VAL A 167 -8.09 -5.99 5.71
N SER A 168 -8.81 -5.87 4.58
CA SER A 168 -10.27 -5.73 4.54
C SER A 168 -10.96 -7.08 4.62
N ASP A 169 -12.18 -7.09 5.19
CA ASP A 169 -13.08 -8.24 5.18
C ASP A 169 -14.49 -7.88 4.67
N VAL A 170 -14.59 -6.84 3.84
CA VAL A 170 -15.83 -6.47 3.14
C VAL A 170 -15.58 -6.39 1.64
N PRO A 171 -16.49 -6.87 0.80
CA PRO A 171 -16.38 -6.75 -0.64
C PRO A 171 -16.34 -5.27 -1.07
N PRO A 172 -15.57 -4.92 -2.11
CA PRO A 172 -15.61 -3.59 -2.68
C PRO A 172 -17.02 -3.30 -3.24
N ARG A 173 -17.56 -2.12 -2.94
CA ARG A 173 -18.94 -1.75 -3.36
C ARG A 173 -19.09 -1.65 -4.88
N ASP A 174 -18.04 -1.23 -5.58
CA ASP A 174 -18.05 -0.98 -7.01
C ASP A 174 -16.67 -1.28 -7.62
N PRO A 175 -16.39 -2.55 -7.95
CA PRO A 175 -15.13 -2.92 -8.59
C PRO A 175 -15.07 -2.28 -9.98
N THR A 176 -13.97 -1.59 -10.27
CA THR A 176 -13.81 -0.90 -11.56
C THR A 176 -13.03 -1.70 -12.58
N GLN A 177 -12.24 -2.69 -12.16
CA GLN A 177 -11.30 -3.40 -13.02
C GLN A 177 -11.26 -4.90 -12.81
N ALA A 178 -11.34 -5.35 -11.55
CA ALA A 178 -11.16 -6.74 -11.19
C ALA A 178 -11.97 -7.13 -9.95
N THR A 179 -12.35 -8.38 -9.89
CA THR A 179 -12.90 -9.05 -8.71
C THR A 179 -11.90 -10.09 -8.21
N PHE A 180 -11.81 -10.23 -6.89
CA PHE A 180 -10.86 -11.14 -6.25
C PHE A 180 -11.61 -12.09 -5.31
N GLY A 181 -11.56 -13.39 -5.58
CA GLY A 181 -12.17 -14.43 -4.76
C GLY A 181 -13.58 -14.09 -4.30
N SER A 182 -13.83 -14.13 -2.99
CA SER A 182 -15.09 -13.72 -2.38
C SER A 182 -15.26 -12.19 -2.27
N GLY A 183 -14.21 -11.43 -2.53
CA GLY A 183 -14.10 -9.99 -2.24
C GLY A 183 -13.75 -9.69 -0.78
N ARG A 184 -13.70 -10.69 0.10
CA ARG A 184 -13.37 -10.58 1.53
C ARG A 184 -11.94 -11.08 1.75
N LEU A 185 -10.98 -10.17 1.64
CA LEU A 185 -9.55 -10.50 1.62
C LEU A 185 -9.10 -11.31 2.86
N LEU A 186 -9.58 -10.93 4.05
CA LEU A 186 -9.23 -11.64 5.28
C LEU A 186 -9.82 -13.07 5.29
N GLN A 187 -11.08 -13.22 4.87
CA GLN A 187 -11.71 -14.52 4.73
C GLN A 187 -10.97 -15.40 3.73
N ASP A 188 -10.68 -14.87 2.55
CA ASP A 188 -9.97 -15.60 1.49
C ASP A 188 -8.55 -16.01 1.94
N LEU A 189 -7.84 -15.13 2.67
CA LEU A 189 -6.53 -15.44 3.24
C LEU A 189 -6.58 -16.59 4.26
N LEU A 190 -7.60 -16.62 5.13
CA LEU A 190 -7.75 -17.69 6.13
C LEU A 190 -8.19 -19.02 5.53
N THR A 191 -8.87 -18.97 4.39
CA THR A 191 -9.40 -20.16 3.70
C THR A 191 -8.45 -20.71 2.65
N CYS A 192 -7.51 -19.90 2.14
CA CYS A 192 -6.57 -20.36 1.09
C CYS A 192 -5.69 -21.54 1.55
N ASN A 193 -5.38 -21.61 2.85
CA ASN A 193 -4.64 -22.72 3.43
C ASN A 193 -5.23 -23.13 4.79
N PRO A 194 -6.02 -24.23 4.84
CA PRO A 194 -6.61 -24.72 6.09
C PRO A 194 -5.59 -25.09 7.17
N LEU A 195 -4.38 -25.49 6.77
CA LEU A 195 -3.27 -25.89 7.66
C LEU A 195 -2.36 -24.69 8.01
N GLY A 196 -2.66 -23.50 7.50
CA GLY A 196 -1.86 -22.29 7.71
C GLY A 196 -1.98 -21.74 9.13
N LYS A 197 -0.87 -21.17 9.61
CA LYS A 197 -0.80 -20.34 10.81
C LYS A 197 -0.57 -18.88 10.41
N PHE A 198 -1.21 -17.94 11.10
CA PHE A 198 -1.22 -16.54 10.68
C PHE A 198 -0.77 -15.62 11.82
N ILE A 199 0.28 -14.83 11.59
CA ILE A 199 0.71 -13.74 12.47
C ILE A 199 0.34 -12.42 11.79
N PHE A 200 -0.65 -11.71 12.34
CA PHE A 200 -1.05 -10.39 11.86
C PHE A 200 -0.31 -9.32 12.65
N VAL A 201 0.52 -8.54 11.96
CA VAL A 201 1.33 -7.47 12.54
C VAL A 201 0.77 -6.13 12.13
N GLY A 202 0.47 -5.24 13.08
CA GLY A 202 -0.10 -3.94 12.73
C GLY A 202 -0.23 -2.97 13.88
N ASP A 203 -0.88 -1.87 13.60
CA ASP A 203 -1.13 -0.78 14.54
C ASP A 203 -2.63 -0.41 14.50
N LYS A 204 -3.33 -0.67 15.62
CA LYS A 204 -4.76 -0.38 15.77
C LYS A 204 -5.08 1.12 15.70
N GLY A 205 -4.11 1.98 16.01
CA GLY A 205 -4.26 3.44 15.93
C GLY A 205 -4.17 3.97 14.50
N GLN A 206 -3.67 3.20 13.54
CA GLN A 206 -3.64 3.59 12.13
C GLN A 206 -5.01 3.42 11.46
N LEU A 207 -5.15 4.02 10.27
CA LEU A 207 -6.39 3.96 9.50
C LEU A 207 -6.77 2.50 9.19
N PRO A 208 -8.04 2.13 9.44
CA PRO A 208 -8.59 0.85 9.03
C PRO A 208 -8.78 0.78 7.50
N PRO A 209 -9.17 -0.40 6.96
CA PRO A 209 -9.50 -0.54 5.55
C PRO A 209 -10.61 0.42 5.13
N ILE A 210 -10.57 0.88 3.88
CA ILE A 210 -11.58 1.80 3.35
C ILE A 210 -12.99 1.18 3.49
N GLY A 211 -13.91 1.96 4.09
CA GLY A 211 -15.29 1.53 4.30
C GLY A 211 -15.52 0.70 5.56
N GLN A 212 -14.51 0.50 6.38
CA GLN A 212 -14.61 -0.14 7.70
C GLN A 212 -14.27 0.85 8.83
N VAL A 213 -14.85 0.62 10.00
CA VAL A 213 -14.61 1.46 11.19
C VAL A 213 -13.38 0.99 11.95
N ASP A 214 -13.17 -0.33 11.97
CA ASP A 214 -12.09 -1.00 12.69
C ASP A 214 -11.29 -1.90 11.75
N SER A 215 -10.11 -2.32 12.19
CA SER A 215 -9.25 -3.26 11.48
C SER A 215 -9.59 -4.69 11.86
N PRO A 216 -10.31 -5.47 11.01
CA PRO A 216 -10.77 -6.81 11.36
C PRO A 216 -9.62 -7.77 11.66
N ALA A 217 -8.51 -7.66 10.93
CA ALA A 217 -7.33 -8.50 11.11
C ALA A 217 -6.55 -8.23 12.41
N LEU A 218 -6.87 -7.16 13.15
CA LEU A 218 -6.26 -6.82 14.44
C LEU A 218 -7.24 -6.97 15.61
N SER A 219 -8.38 -7.63 15.41
CA SER A 219 -9.44 -7.78 16.42
C SER A 219 -9.67 -9.25 16.78
N THR A 220 -9.25 -9.69 17.98
CA THR A 220 -9.53 -11.03 18.49
C THR A 220 -11.03 -11.30 18.58
N LYS A 221 -11.83 -10.28 18.91
CA LYS A 221 -13.28 -10.35 18.93
C LYS A 221 -13.82 -10.68 17.53
N TYR A 222 -13.31 -10.01 16.48
CA TYR A 222 -13.75 -10.25 15.10
C TYR A 222 -13.46 -11.68 14.65
N PHE A 223 -12.25 -12.21 14.95
CA PHE A 223 -11.90 -13.59 14.63
C PHE A 223 -12.86 -14.59 15.29
N ARG A 224 -13.16 -14.39 16.57
CA ARG A 224 -14.10 -15.26 17.30
C ARG A 224 -15.51 -15.19 16.73
N GLU A 225 -16.07 -13.99 16.57
CA GLU A 225 -17.47 -13.80 16.17
C GLU A 225 -17.72 -14.14 14.69
N THR A 226 -16.73 -13.89 13.80
CA THR A 226 -16.91 -14.07 12.35
C THR A 226 -16.41 -15.42 11.86
N PHE A 227 -15.29 -15.91 12.41
CA PHE A 227 -14.64 -17.13 11.91
C PHE A 227 -14.63 -18.27 12.92
N GLY A 228 -15.08 -18.06 14.17
CA GLY A 228 -15.01 -19.05 15.23
C GLY A 228 -13.57 -19.40 15.65
N ILE A 229 -12.61 -18.50 15.38
CA ILE A 229 -11.18 -18.70 15.69
C ILE A 229 -10.83 -17.94 16.96
N GLU A 230 -10.33 -18.67 17.97
CA GLU A 230 -9.72 -18.06 19.14
C GLU A 230 -8.31 -17.57 18.76
N ALA A 231 -8.19 -16.24 18.60
CA ALA A 231 -6.93 -15.61 18.24
C ALA A 231 -6.17 -15.19 19.49
N GLU A 232 -4.88 -15.53 19.54
CA GLU A 232 -3.97 -14.97 20.54
C GLU A 232 -3.61 -13.52 20.20
N SER A 233 -3.24 -12.74 21.22
CA SER A 233 -2.75 -11.39 20.99
C SER A 233 -1.62 -11.00 21.93
N VAL A 234 -0.68 -10.24 21.41
CA VAL A 234 0.40 -9.59 22.16
C VAL A 234 0.50 -8.14 21.68
N GLU A 235 0.68 -7.23 22.62
CA GLU A 235 0.77 -5.81 22.34
C GLU A 235 2.12 -5.24 22.78
N LEU A 236 2.75 -4.46 21.89
CA LEU A 236 3.95 -3.70 22.19
C LEU A 236 3.54 -2.27 22.58
N THR A 237 3.70 -1.93 23.84
CA THR A 237 3.31 -0.62 24.39
C THR A 237 4.52 0.31 24.56
N GLU A 238 5.72 -0.24 24.74
CA GLU A 238 6.93 0.51 24.99
C GLU A 238 7.53 1.08 23.69
N ILE A 239 7.73 2.39 23.65
CA ILE A 239 8.22 3.10 22.46
C ILE A 239 9.75 3.16 22.47
N VAL A 240 10.38 2.40 21.59
CA VAL A 240 11.86 2.30 21.50
C VAL A 240 12.46 3.55 20.83
N ARG A 241 11.73 4.21 19.91
CA ARG A 241 12.20 5.43 19.23
C ARG A 241 12.36 6.64 20.16
N GLN A 242 11.72 6.66 21.32
CA GLN A 242 11.93 7.74 22.33
C GLN A 242 13.39 7.84 22.78
N ALA A 243 14.14 6.75 22.77
CA ALA A 243 15.57 6.75 23.07
C ALA A 243 16.39 7.66 22.12
N LYS A 244 15.82 8.04 20.94
CA LYS A 244 16.41 8.99 19.99
C LYS A 244 15.85 10.41 20.14
N GLY A 245 14.97 10.67 21.11
CA GLY A 245 14.42 12.00 21.41
C GLY A 245 13.50 12.58 20.33
N ASN A 246 12.80 11.75 19.54
CA ASN A 246 11.83 12.21 18.55
C ASN A 246 10.50 12.59 19.22
N ASP A 247 10.23 13.88 19.25
CA ASP A 247 9.09 14.47 19.95
C ASP A 247 7.74 14.28 19.20
N ILE A 248 7.80 13.94 17.90
CA ILE A 248 6.61 13.61 17.10
C ILE A 248 5.93 12.35 17.64
N ILE A 249 6.70 11.37 18.08
CA ILE A 249 6.14 10.12 18.63
C ILE A 249 5.43 10.39 19.97
N VAL A 250 5.97 11.31 20.79
CA VAL A 250 5.29 11.74 22.03
C VAL A 250 3.96 12.42 21.72
N ALA A 251 3.92 13.28 20.70
CA ALA A 251 2.69 13.90 20.23
C ALA A 251 1.68 12.86 19.69
N ALA A 252 2.18 11.90 18.90
CA ALA A 252 1.36 10.83 18.35
C ALA A 252 0.72 9.96 19.45
N GLU A 253 1.44 9.67 20.54
CA GLU A 253 0.89 8.95 21.69
C GLU A 253 -0.29 9.72 22.33
N LYS A 254 -0.16 11.05 22.47
CA LYS A 254 -1.26 11.88 23.00
C LYS A 254 -2.49 11.85 22.06
N VAL A 255 -2.28 11.90 20.74
CA VAL A 255 -3.37 11.77 19.75
C VAL A 255 -4.02 10.39 19.81
N ARG A 256 -3.24 9.33 20.00
CA ARG A 256 -3.74 7.96 20.18
C ARG A 256 -4.70 7.83 21.36
N ARG A 257 -4.36 8.42 22.52
CA ARG A 257 -5.25 8.40 23.69
C ARG A 257 -6.62 9.03 23.38
N LEU A 258 -6.65 10.06 22.52
CA LEU A 258 -7.89 10.66 22.04
C LEU A 258 -8.65 9.76 21.08
N TYR A 259 -7.97 8.93 20.31
CA TYR A 259 -8.59 7.88 19.48
C TYR A 259 -9.25 6.80 20.35
N GLU A 260 -8.56 6.32 21.39
CA GLU A 260 -9.06 5.26 22.28
C GLU A 260 -10.25 5.72 23.14
N SER A 261 -10.27 7.01 23.51
CA SER A 261 -11.32 7.63 24.30
C SER A 261 -11.63 9.02 23.75
N PRO A 262 -12.40 9.10 22.63
CA PRO A 262 -12.71 10.37 22.01
C PRO A 262 -13.55 11.24 22.95
N PRO A 263 -13.23 12.52 23.10
CA PRO A 263 -14.02 13.43 23.94
C PRO A 263 -15.39 13.69 23.28
N ALA A 264 -16.46 13.67 24.06
CA ALA A 264 -17.81 13.99 23.61
C ALA A 264 -17.99 15.51 23.44
N VAL A 265 -17.32 16.09 22.45
CA VAL A 265 -17.34 17.53 22.17
C VAL A 265 -17.56 17.79 20.67
N LYS A 266 -18.20 18.93 20.35
CA LYS A 266 -18.44 19.34 18.96
C LYS A 266 -17.15 19.60 18.20
N TRP A 267 -16.14 20.15 18.87
CA TRP A 267 -14.81 20.41 18.31
C TRP A 267 -13.76 19.80 19.23
N GLY A 268 -13.03 18.85 18.72
CA GLY A 268 -11.88 18.27 19.40
C GLY A 268 -10.67 19.22 19.42
N SER A 269 -9.59 18.75 20.01
CA SER A 269 -8.29 19.42 19.97
C SER A 269 -7.18 18.40 19.74
N LEU A 270 -6.07 18.87 19.17
CA LEU A 270 -4.88 18.08 18.91
C LEU A 270 -3.72 18.61 19.75
N PRO A 271 -3.13 17.78 20.62
CA PRO A 271 -2.01 18.19 21.49
C PRO A 271 -0.68 18.17 20.72
N LEU A 272 -0.54 19.05 19.72
CA LEU A 272 0.60 19.11 18.81
C LEU A 272 1.46 20.35 18.97
N ARG A 273 1.09 21.28 19.88
CA ARG A 273 1.88 22.49 20.19
C ARG A 273 3.00 22.18 21.18
N HIS A 274 4.06 22.96 21.14
CA HIS A 274 5.21 22.87 22.05
C HIS A 274 6.03 21.57 21.92
N HIS A 275 6.01 20.96 20.76
CA HIS A 275 6.89 19.84 20.40
C HIS A 275 8.02 20.35 19.49
N LYS A 276 9.30 20.07 19.83
CA LYS A 276 10.49 20.61 19.13
C LYS A 276 10.60 20.20 17.67
N ASP A 277 10.09 18.99 17.34
CA ASP A 277 10.15 18.41 16.00
C ASP A 277 8.86 18.66 15.19
N ILE A 278 7.91 19.45 15.76
CA ILE A 278 6.66 19.86 15.12
C ILE A 278 6.68 21.38 14.93
N GLU A 279 6.61 21.81 13.68
CA GLU A 279 6.57 23.21 13.31
C GLU A 279 5.18 23.62 12.83
N LEU A 280 4.63 24.67 13.46
CA LEU A 280 3.34 25.23 13.10
C LEU A 280 3.55 26.48 12.24
N VAL A 281 2.93 26.50 11.06
CA VAL A 281 3.00 27.62 10.11
C VAL A 281 1.69 28.39 10.10
N GLY A 282 1.72 29.66 9.74
CA GLY A 282 0.59 30.58 9.88
C GLY A 282 -0.65 30.22 9.06
N ASN A 283 -0.48 29.60 7.87
CA ASN A 283 -1.59 29.25 7.00
C ASN A 283 -1.22 28.17 5.96
N GLN A 284 -2.23 27.66 5.24
CA GLN A 284 -2.04 26.62 4.22
C GLN A 284 -1.15 27.06 3.05
N ILE A 285 -1.17 28.34 2.67
CA ILE A 285 -0.31 28.84 1.58
C ILE A 285 1.15 28.79 2.01
N GLU A 286 1.45 29.21 3.24
CA GLU A 286 2.79 29.12 3.81
C GLU A 286 3.25 27.66 3.90
N LEU A 287 2.38 26.73 4.33
CA LEU A 287 2.68 25.30 4.39
C LEU A 287 3.10 24.76 3.03
N VAL A 288 2.32 25.06 1.99
CA VAL A 288 2.63 24.64 0.62
C VAL A 288 3.93 25.29 0.11
N ASN A 289 4.14 26.58 0.38
CA ASN A 289 5.36 27.28 -0.04
C ASN A 289 6.62 26.73 0.62
N ARG A 290 6.56 26.37 1.89
CA ARG A 290 7.68 25.71 2.60
C ARG A 290 7.96 24.32 2.02
N TYR A 291 6.92 23.54 1.74
CA TYR A 291 7.07 22.26 1.08
C TYR A 291 7.73 22.40 -0.31
N ILE A 292 7.29 23.37 -1.12
CA ILE A 292 7.89 23.67 -2.42
C ILE A 292 9.36 24.04 -2.27
N ALA A 293 9.70 24.88 -1.27
CA ALA A 293 11.09 25.24 -1.02
C ALA A 293 11.95 24.04 -0.64
N GLU A 294 11.42 23.09 0.12
CA GLU A 294 12.10 21.87 0.54
C GLU A 294 12.43 20.95 -0.66
N ILE A 295 11.51 20.82 -1.62
CA ILE A 295 11.68 19.93 -2.77
C ILE A 295 12.21 20.64 -4.02
N ARG A 296 12.68 21.89 -3.90
CA ARG A 296 13.14 22.71 -5.03
C ARG A 296 14.29 22.06 -5.81
N ASP A 297 15.19 21.39 -5.08
CA ASP A 297 16.36 20.72 -5.67
C ASP A 297 16.05 19.31 -6.20
N ARG A 298 14.75 18.96 -6.33
CA ARG A 298 14.28 17.65 -6.82
C ARG A 298 14.63 16.47 -5.90
N ASP A 299 14.98 16.71 -4.65
CA ASP A 299 15.11 15.67 -3.64
C ASP A 299 13.74 15.29 -3.08
N TYR A 300 12.99 14.54 -3.88
CA TYR A 300 11.63 14.12 -3.53
C TYR A 300 11.58 13.02 -2.45
N ALA A 301 12.71 12.41 -2.12
CA ALA A 301 12.78 11.42 -1.05
C ALA A 301 12.79 12.08 0.34
N ARG A 302 13.21 13.35 0.43
CA ARG A 302 13.36 14.08 1.69
C ARG A 302 12.01 14.46 2.31
N ALA A 303 11.05 14.87 1.50
CA ALA A 303 9.78 15.39 2.00
C ALA A 303 8.57 14.90 1.21
N THR A 304 7.42 14.82 1.89
CA THR A 304 6.12 14.57 1.27
C THR A 304 5.05 15.45 1.86
N MET A 305 3.99 15.71 1.07
CA MET A 305 2.79 16.37 1.57
C MET A 305 1.63 15.37 1.64
N ILE A 306 1.00 15.28 2.81
CA ILE A 306 -0.13 14.39 3.07
C ILE A 306 -1.42 15.20 3.12
N CYS A 307 -2.41 14.80 2.31
CA CYS A 307 -3.72 15.43 2.24
C CYS A 307 -4.83 14.41 2.56
N ARG A 308 -6.04 14.92 2.84
CA ARG A 308 -7.20 14.06 3.16
C ARG A 308 -7.82 13.41 1.92
N ALA A 309 -7.83 14.09 0.78
CA ALA A 309 -8.55 13.67 -0.41
C ALA A 309 -7.72 13.81 -1.70
N ASN A 310 -7.97 12.93 -2.69
CA ASN A 310 -7.30 12.98 -3.99
C ASN A 310 -7.46 14.36 -4.69
N LYS A 311 -8.66 14.96 -4.61
CA LYS A 311 -8.90 16.30 -5.15
C LYS A 311 -7.92 17.34 -4.58
N ARG A 312 -7.64 17.27 -3.27
CA ARG A 312 -6.68 18.19 -2.64
C ARG A 312 -5.25 17.90 -3.05
N CYS A 313 -4.88 16.63 -3.18
CA CYS A 313 -3.56 16.24 -3.74
C CYS A 313 -3.36 16.82 -5.16
N SER A 314 -4.37 16.73 -6.01
CA SER A 314 -4.33 17.30 -7.35
C SER A 314 -4.19 18.84 -7.35
N GLN A 315 -4.91 19.54 -6.45
CA GLN A 315 -4.77 20.99 -6.27
C GLN A 315 -3.36 21.39 -5.83
N VAL A 316 -2.79 20.68 -4.87
CA VAL A 316 -1.41 20.91 -4.41
C VAL A 316 -0.44 20.68 -5.56
N SER A 317 -0.58 19.59 -6.32
CA SER A 317 0.26 19.33 -7.50
C SER A 317 0.19 20.45 -8.52
N GLY A 318 -1.00 21.03 -8.73
CA GLY A 318 -1.20 22.18 -9.60
C GLY A 318 -0.49 23.46 -9.13
N LEU A 319 -0.25 23.61 -7.82
CA LEU A 319 0.52 24.73 -7.26
C LEU A 319 2.03 24.43 -7.31
N VAL A 320 2.43 23.20 -7.04
CA VAL A 320 3.82 22.79 -6.97
C VAL A 320 4.50 22.82 -8.35
N ARG A 321 3.84 22.30 -9.40
CA ARG A 321 4.43 22.17 -10.73
C ARG A 321 4.97 23.51 -11.28
N PRO A 322 4.17 24.59 -11.39
CA PRO A 322 4.67 25.87 -11.91
C PRO A 322 5.73 26.48 -10.99
N ALA A 323 5.62 26.32 -9.66
CA ALA A 323 6.60 26.84 -8.73
C ALA A 323 7.97 26.13 -8.82
N LEU A 324 7.99 24.87 -9.28
CA LEU A 324 9.20 24.13 -9.62
C LEU A 324 9.69 24.38 -11.06
N GLY A 325 9.02 25.24 -11.83
CA GLY A 325 9.39 25.58 -13.22
C GLY A 325 8.78 24.64 -14.28
N PHE A 326 7.88 23.75 -13.91
CA PHE A 326 7.13 22.92 -14.87
C PHE A 326 5.93 23.72 -15.42
N ILE A 327 6.18 24.56 -16.42
CA ILE A 327 5.20 25.48 -16.98
C ILE A 327 4.36 24.88 -18.10
N ASP A 328 4.85 23.83 -18.77
CA ASP A 328 4.06 23.11 -19.76
C ASP A 328 2.91 22.35 -19.06
N PRO A 329 1.65 22.43 -19.54
CA PRO A 329 0.57 21.62 -19.00
C PRO A 329 0.81 20.11 -19.15
N ARG A 330 1.62 19.70 -20.12
CA ARG A 330 2.01 18.32 -20.35
C ARG A 330 3.09 17.88 -19.35
N LEU A 331 3.25 16.54 -19.25
CA LEU A 331 4.32 15.94 -18.44
C LEU A 331 5.70 16.37 -18.93
N MET A 332 6.57 16.75 -18.00
CA MET A 332 7.95 17.14 -18.24
C MET A 332 8.93 16.18 -17.58
N VAL A 333 10.18 16.17 -18.06
CA VAL A 333 11.28 15.45 -17.39
C VAL A 333 11.50 16.06 -16.00
N ASP A 334 11.95 15.24 -15.05
CA ASP A 334 12.15 15.52 -13.63
C ASP A 334 10.86 15.65 -12.79
N GLU A 335 9.68 15.48 -13.38
CA GLU A 335 8.46 15.46 -12.61
C GLU A 335 8.30 14.19 -11.78
N LEU A 336 7.62 14.33 -10.65
CA LEU A 336 7.34 13.25 -9.71
C LEU A 336 5.96 12.67 -9.99
N LEU A 337 5.91 11.35 -10.17
CA LEU A 337 4.69 10.59 -10.33
C LEU A 337 4.49 9.61 -9.18
N LEU A 338 3.23 9.38 -8.82
CA LEU A 338 2.78 8.36 -7.89
C LEU A 338 2.08 7.25 -8.69
N VAL A 339 2.59 6.05 -8.62
CA VAL A 339 2.00 4.86 -9.23
C VAL A 339 0.68 4.55 -8.52
N THR A 340 -0.39 4.34 -9.29
CA THR A 340 -1.74 4.13 -8.74
C THR A 340 -2.27 2.72 -8.91
N GLN A 341 -1.53 1.87 -9.64
CA GLN A 341 -1.82 0.46 -9.84
C GLN A 341 -0.51 -0.32 -9.99
N ASN A 342 -0.49 -1.57 -9.51
CA ASN A 342 0.66 -2.45 -9.73
C ASN A 342 0.91 -2.64 -11.21
N ASN A 343 2.16 -2.47 -11.62
CA ASN A 343 2.63 -2.68 -12.98
C ASN A 343 3.44 -3.97 -13.04
N LEU A 344 2.84 -5.03 -13.56
CA LEU A 344 3.44 -6.36 -13.54
C LEU A 344 4.78 -6.43 -14.29
N PRO A 345 4.90 -5.89 -15.53
CA PRO A 345 6.16 -6.02 -16.29
C PRO A 345 7.34 -5.31 -15.65
N SER A 346 7.13 -4.16 -14.98
CA SER A 346 8.21 -3.42 -14.32
C SER A 346 8.42 -3.80 -12.86
N GLY A 347 7.42 -4.40 -12.23
CA GLY A 347 7.40 -4.64 -10.78
C GLY A 347 7.13 -3.38 -9.95
N LEU A 348 6.84 -2.23 -10.58
CA LEU A 348 6.38 -1.03 -9.87
C LEU A 348 5.02 -1.28 -9.21
N ARG A 349 4.88 -0.83 -7.98
CA ARG A 349 3.72 -1.13 -7.13
C ARG A 349 2.88 0.12 -6.86
N ASN A 350 1.60 -0.09 -6.60
CA ASN A 350 0.73 0.99 -6.14
C ASN A 350 1.31 1.65 -4.88
N GLY A 351 1.49 2.98 -4.94
CA GLY A 351 2.13 3.77 -3.90
C GLY A 351 3.61 4.10 -4.15
N ASP A 352 4.27 3.48 -5.13
CA ASP A 352 5.64 3.84 -5.49
C ASP A 352 5.69 5.25 -6.07
N LEU A 353 6.75 5.97 -5.70
CA LEU A 353 7.08 7.28 -6.26
C LEU A 353 8.19 7.12 -7.29
N VAL A 354 7.98 7.66 -8.46
CA VAL A 354 8.94 7.61 -9.58
C VAL A 354 9.20 9.01 -10.14
N ARG A 355 10.47 9.29 -10.46
CA ARG A 355 10.87 10.52 -11.17
C ARG A 355 10.98 10.22 -12.66
N VAL A 356 10.38 11.07 -13.49
CA VAL A 356 10.49 10.99 -14.95
C VAL A 356 11.89 11.37 -15.37
N THR A 357 12.61 10.46 -16.02
CA THR A 357 13.99 10.69 -16.52
C THR A 357 14.06 10.88 -18.03
N GLY A 358 13.00 10.45 -18.75
CA GLY A 358 12.91 10.63 -20.19
C GLY A 358 11.47 10.57 -20.70
N ILE A 359 11.23 11.26 -21.82
CA ILE A 359 9.94 11.33 -22.50
C ILE A 359 10.14 11.03 -23.98
N GLY A 360 9.39 10.07 -24.52
CA GLY A 360 9.48 9.61 -25.90
C GLY A 360 8.23 9.91 -26.72
N ARG A 361 7.78 8.94 -27.50
CA ARG A 361 6.66 9.09 -28.42
C ARG A 361 5.32 9.09 -27.72
N ARG A 362 4.36 9.84 -28.28
CA ARG A 362 2.93 9.71 -27.99
C ARG A 362 2.26 8.93 -29.10
N GLU A 363 1.34 8.06 -28.73
CA GLU A 363 0.48 7.36 -29.67
C GLU A 363 -0.92 7.20 -29.08
N GLN A 364 -1.94 7.11 -29.94
CA GLN A 364 -3.32 6.91 -29.51
C GLN A 364 -3.78 5.49 -29.81
N ARG A 365 -4.47 4.88 -28.83
CA ARG A 365 -5.08 3.55 -28.95
C ARG A 365 -6.25 3.41 -27.97
N ALA A 366 -7.34 2.77 -28.40
CA ALA A 366 -8.53 2.57 -27.57
C ALA A 366 -9.01 3.86 -26.87
N CYS A 367 -9.04 4.99 -27.60
CA CYS A 367 -9.38 6.32 -27.11
C CYS A 367 -8.48 6.87 -26.00
N LEU A 368 -7.31 6.26 -25.77
CA LEU A 368 -6.32 6.66 -24.76
C LEU A 368 -5.01 7.12 -25.42
N THR A 369 -4.31 8.01 -24.74
CA THR A 369 -2.99 8.49 -25.11
C THR A 369 -1.92 7.75 -24.34
N PHE A 370 -1.05 7.03 -25.04
CA PHE A 370 0.09 6.33 -24.50
C PHE A 370 1.37 7.12 -24.74
N LEU A 371 2.05 7.46 -23.67
CA LEU A 371 3.32 8.19 -23.71
C LEU A 371 4.44 7.24 -23.32
N THR A 372 5.44 7.03 -24.20
CA THR A 372 6.66 6.35 -23.81
C THR A 372 7.41 7.21 -22.81
N ILE A 373 7.69 6.67 -21.62
CA ILE A 373 8.48 7.35 -20.60
C ILE A 373 9.61 6.46 -20.09
N GLU A 374 10.64 7.12 -19.57
CA GLU A 374 11.62 6.52 -18.72
C GLU A 374 11.47 7.10 -17.32
N VAL A 375 11.43 6.25 -16.31
CA VAL A 375 11.24 6.64 -14.91
C VAL A 375 12.26 5.97 -14.02
N SER A 376 12.72 6.69 -12.98
CA SER A 376 13.55 6.15 -11.91
C SER A 376 12.71 6.06 -10.62
N GLU A 377 12.65 4.88 -10.02
CA GLU A 377 12.00 4.69 -8.73
C GLU A 377 12.84 5.32 -7.62
N LEU A 378 12.20 6.12 -6.74
CA LEU A 378 12.91 6.97 -5.77
C LEU A 378 13.71 6.19 -4.72
N THR A 379 13.22 5.02 -4.29
CA THR A 379 13.84 4.26 -3.19
C THR A 379 15.02 3.41 -3.67
N SER A 380 14.85 2.71 -4.79
CA SER A 380 15.87 1.79 -5.34
C SER A 380 16.79 2.44 -6.36
N GLY A 381 16.39 3.58 -6.94
CA GLY A 381 17.05 4.17 -8.10
C GLY A 381 16.90 3.37 -9.39
N GLN A 382 16.12 2.29 -9.39
CA GLN A 382 15.93 1.44 -10.57
C GLN A 382 15.20 2.21 -11.67
N VAL A 383 15.70 2.07 -12.91
CA VAL A 383 15.16 2.76 -14.09
C VAL A 383 14.32 1.80 -14.92
N PHE A 384 13.13 2.29 -15.35
CA PHE A 384 12.19 1.55 -16.17
C PHE A 384 11.80 2.36 -17.40
N ARG A 385 11.71 1.68 -18.55
CA ARG A 385 11.17 2.26 -19.79
C ARG A 385 9.87 1.56 -20.13
N LEU A 386 8.75 2.32 -20.20
CA LEU A 386 7.41 1.77 -20.35
C LEU A 386 6.45 2.81 -20.94
N PHE A 387 5.23 2.40 -21.27
CA PHE A 387 4.14 3.33 -21.58
C PHE A 387 3.50 3.87 -20.30
N LEU A 388 3.10 5.14 -20.34
CA LEU A 388 2.21 5.79 -19.39
C LEU A 388 0.87 6.06 -20.08
N ILE A 389 -0.24 5.82 -19.41
CA ILE A 389 -1.55 6.36 -19.86
C ILE A 389 -1.62 7.82 -19.43
N GLU A 390 -1.35 8.72 -20.37
CA GLU A 390 -1.22 10.16 -20.10
C GLU A 390 -2.53 10.78 -19.64
N ASP A 391 -3.67 10.27 -20.10
CA ASP A 391 -5.02 10.80 -19.79
C ASP A 391 -5.32 10.78 -18.27
N ILE A 392 -4.75 9.85 -17.53
CA ILE A 392 -4.93 9.76 -16.06
C ILE A 392 -4.38 11.01 -15.36
N LEU A 393 -3.24 11.56 -15.83
CA LEU A 393 -2.62 12.74 -15.24
C LEU A 393 -3.54 13.96 -15.22
N TYR A 394 -4.45 14.05 -16.19
CA TYR A 394 -5.30 15.22 -16.41
C TYR A 394 -6.76 14.98 -16.06
N SER A 395 -7.15 13.74 -15.78
CA SER A 395 -8.55 13.37 -15.54
C SER A 395 -9.11 13.81 -14.19
N GLY A 396 -8.25 14.12 -13.21
CA GLY A 396 -8.63 14.33 -11.81
C GLY A 396 -8.94 13.04 -11.05
N PHE A 397 -8.88 11.87 -11.70
CA PHE A 397 -9.04 10.55 -11.10
C PHE A 397 -7.68 9.85 -10.96
N SER A 398 -7.60 8.90 -10.05
CA SER A 398 -6.36 8.14 -9.83
C SER A 398 -6.21 6.92 -10.74
N ASN A 399 -7.22 6.63 -11.58
CA ASN A 399 -7.22 5.48 -12.48
C ASN A 399 -8.21 5.70 -13.65
N LEU A 400 -8.21 4.76 -14.61
CA LEU A 400 -9.19 4.76 -15.71
C LEU A 400 -10.61 4.53 -15.20
N GLY A 401 -11.57 5.18 -15.83
CA GLY A 401 -12.99 4.86 -15.69
C GLY A 401 -13.32 3.50 -16.33
N LYS A 402 -14.47 2.93 -15.97
CA LYS A 402 -14.92 1.61 -16.41
C LYS A 402 -14.96 1.47 -17.93
N GLN A 403 -15.51 2.47 -18.64
CA GLN A 403 -15.61 2.44 -20.10
C GLN A 403 -14.22 2.41 -20.77
N ALA A 404 -13.31 3.31 -20.38
CA ALA A 404 -11.96 3.34 -20.94
C ALA A 404 -11.18 2.04 -20.66
N GLN A 405 -11.41 1.43 -19.48
CA GLN A 405 -10.84 0.13 -19.15
C GLN A 405 -11.40 -1.00 -20.03
N LYS A 406 -12.70 -1.00 -20.27
CA LYS A 406 -13.37 -1.94 -21.17
C LYS A 406 -12.86 -1.80 -22.60
N ASP A 407 -12.77 -0.59 -23.13
CA ASP A 407 -12.26 -0.31 -24.46
C ASP A 407 -10.84 -0.79 -24.67
N LEU A 408 -10.01 -0.67 -23.63
CA LEU A 408 -8.64 -1.15 -23.64
C LEU A 408 -8.57 -2.69 -23.67
N PHE A 409 -9.42 -3.38 -22.93
CA PHE A 409 -9.52 -4.85 -23.01
C PHE A 409 -10.03 -5.33 -24.35
N ILE A 410 -11.03 -4.66 -24.93
CA ILE A 410 -11.55 -4.95 -26.27
C ILE A 410 -10.46 -4.77 -27.33
N ASP A 411 -9.67 -3.69 -27.28
CA ASP A 411 -8.55 -3.48 -28.18
C ASP A 411 -7.53 -4.63 -28.09
N PHE A 412 -7.15 -4.99 -26.86
CA PHE A 412 -6.25 -6.11 -26.64
C PHE A 412 -6.82 -7.40 -27.26
N HIS A 413 -8.08 -7.74 -26.95
CA HIS A 413 -8.73 -8.94 -27.47
C HIS A 413 -8.76 -8.95 -29.01
N LYS A 414 -9.13 -7.81 -29.67
CA LYS A 414 -9.10 -7.68 -31.13
C LYS A 414 -7.70 -7.94 -31.72
N ARG A 415 -6.63 -7.50 -31.02
CA ARG A 415 -5.24 -7.75 -31.43
C ARG A 415 -4.89 -9.24 -31.32
N MET A 416 -5.31 -9.91 -30.25
CA MET A 416 -5.08 -11.33 -30.04
C MET A 416 -5.84 -12.17 -31.08
N ARG A 417 -7.11 -11.84 -31.33
CA ARG A 417 -7.94 -12.51 -32.36
C ARG A 417 -7.31 -12.41 -33.76
N LYS A 418 -6.75 -11.24 -34.12
CA LYS A 418 -6.03 -11.08 -35.40
C LYS A 418 -4.78 -11.96 -35.51
N ARG A 419 -4.17 -12.34 -34.39
CA ARG A 419 -3.03 -13.26 -34.30
C ARG A 419 -3.44 -14.73 -34.19
N GLY A 420 -4.75 -15.03 -34.15
CA GLY A 420 -5.27 -16.38 -33.98
C GLY A 420 -5.24 -16.88 -32.54
N ILE A 421 -4.95 -16.04 -31.56
CA ILE A 421 -4.88 -16.39 -30.13
C ILE A 421 -6.28 -16.30 -29.53
N ARG A 422 -6.76 -17.41 -28.96
CA ARG A 422 -8.13 -17.53 -28.42
C ARG A 422 -8.21 -17.07 -26.97
N GLN A 423 -9.31 -16.40 -26.59
CA GLN A 423 -9.61 -16.06 -25.19
C GLN A 423 -9.57 -17.32 -24.32
N GLY A 424 -8.96 -17.22 -23.15
CA GLY A 424 -8.85 -18.32 -22.18
C GLY A 424 -7.68 -19.30 -22.42
N SER A 425 -6.96 -19.22 -23.56
CA SER A 425 -5.74 -20.01 -23.76
C SER A 425 -4.60 -19.49 -22.85
N ASP A 426 -3.62 -20.36 -22.57
CA ASP A 426 -2.45 -19.95 -21.76
C ASP A 426 -1.63 -18.88 -22.49
N GLU A 427 -1.52 -18.96 -23.82
CA GLU A 427 -0.89 -17.91 -24.63
C GLU A 427 -1.63 -16.56 -24.49
N TYR A 428 -2.97 -16.57 -24.46
CA TYR A 428 -3.75 -15.35 -24.25
C TYR A 428 -3.47 -14.73 -22.89
N LYS A 429 -3.37 -15.54 -21.83
CA LYS A 429 -3.04 -15.11 -20.49
C LYS A 429 -1.63 -14.52 -20.43
N GLU A 430 -0.64 -15.19 -21.00
CA GLU A 430 0.74 -14.71 -21.07
C GLU A 430 0.82 -13.36 -21.79
N GLN A 431 0.19 -13.25 -22.96
CA GLN A 431 0.16 -12.01 -23.73
C GLN A 431 -0.55 -10.88 -22.95
N MET A 432 -1.59 -11.19 -22.17
CA MET A 432 -2.28 -10.18 -21.36
C MET A 432 -1.37 -9.59 -20.28
N PHE A 433 -0.54 -10.39 -19.65
CA PHE A 433 0.38 -9.93 -18.61
C PHE A 433 1.64 -9.23 -19.15
N THR A 434 1.96 -9.44 -20.45
CA THR A 434 3.13 -8.84 -21.08
C THR A 434 2.80 -7.71 -22.05
N ASP A 435 1.53 -7.52 -22.40
CA ASP A 435 1.10 -6.48 -23.36
C ASP A 435 1.41 -5.07 -22.84
N PRO A 436 2.17 -4.27 -23.61
CA PRO A 436 2.65 -2.98 -23.14
C PRO A 436 1.54 -1.93 -22.98
N TYR A 437 0.40 -2.08 -23.65
CA TYR A 437 -0.73 -1.15 -23.54
C TYR A 437 -1.63 -1.48 -22.36
N LEU A 438 -1.97 -2.76 -22.17
CA LEU A 438 -2.72 -3.21 -20.99
C LEU A 438 -1.96 -2.91 -19.69
N ASN A 439 -0.65 -3.10 -19.74
CA ASN A 439 0.25 -2.90 -18.61
C ASN A 439 0.97 -1.55 -18.67
N ALA A 440 0.42 -0.56 -19.39
CA ALA A 440 0.93 0.79 -19.33
C ALA A 440 0.81 1.34 -17.89
N LEU A 441 1.80 2.12 -17.48
CA LEU A 441 1.84 2.71 -16.14
C LEU A 441 0.61 3.58 -15.92
N ARG A 442 -0.03 3.41 -14.79
CA ARG A 442 -1.08 4.27 -14.27
C ARG A 442 -0.51 5.07 -13.12
N ALA A 443 -0.47 6.36 -13.31
CA ALA A 443 0.11 7.26 -12.34
C ALA A 443 -0.58 8.62 -12.34
N VAL A 444 -0.44 9.33 -11.22
CA VAL A 444 -0.82 10.73 -11.05
C VAL A 444 0.41 11.51 -10.59
N TYR A 445 0.35 12.85 -10.59
CA TYR A 445 1.41 13.65 -10.01
C TYR A 445 1.59 13.31 -8.52
N GLY A 446 2.82 13.05 -8.10
CA GLY A 446 3.19 12.51 -6.78
C GLY A 446 3.55 13.55 -5.72
N TYR A 447 3.38 14.85 -6.00
CA TYR A 447 3.78 15.92 -5.06
C TYR A 447 2.97 15.96 -3.77
N ALA A 448 1.75 15.42 -3.78
CA ALA A 448 0.98 15.21 -2.58
C ALA A 448 0.26 13.87 -2.65
N ILE A 449 0.14 13.19 -1.52
CA ILE A 449 -0.46 11.86 -1.41
C ILE A 449 -1.56 11.85 -0.35
N THR A 450 -2.52 10.92 -0.47
CA THR A 450 -3.51 10.75 0.60
C THR A 450 -2.92 9.99 1.77
N CYS A 451 -3.48 10.20 2.96
CA CYS A 451 -3.05 9.50 4.17
C CYS A 451 -3.08 7.96 4.02
N HIS A 452 -4.09 7.40 3.35
CA HIS A 452 -4.12 5.96 3.05
C HIS A 452 -2.95 5.51 2.17
N LYS A 453 -2.58 6.31 1.16
CA LYS A 453 -1.44 5.99 0.29
C LYS A 453 -0.07 6.23 0.95
N SER A 454 -0.02 6.95 2.07
CA SER A 454 1.20 7.12 2.86
C SER A 454 1.48 5.96 3.82
N GLN A 455 0.51 5.06 4.05
CA GLN A 455 0.71 3.90 4.91
C GLN A 455 1.82 2.99 4.38
N GLY A 456 2.63 2.44 5.29
CA GLY A 456 3.85 1.70 4.94
C GLY A 456 5.02 2.59 4.48
N GLY A 457 4.84 3.93 4.36
CA GLY A 457 5.91 4.87 4.04
C GLY A 457 6.35 5.71 5.24
N GLU A 458 7.58 6.21 5.18
CA GLU A 458 8.16 7.14 6.15
C GLU A 458 9.07 8.12 5.39
N TRP A 459 9.03 9.39 5.78
CA TRP A 459 9.86 10.45 5.18
C TRP A 459 10.53 11.26 6.28
N PRO A 460 11.74 11.79 6.05
CA PRO A 460 12.38 12.71 6.98
C PRO A 460 11.46 13.86 7.37
N HIS A 461 10.88 14.55 6.39
CA HIS A 461 10.00 15.70 6.59
C HIS A 461 8.59 15.43 6.02
N VAL A 462 7.58 15.68 6.83
CA VAL A 462 6.18 15.52 6.42
C VAL A 462 5.41 16.80 6.63
N TYR A 463 4.73 17.22 5.58
CA TYR A 463 3.82 18.35 5.55
C TYR A 463 2.39 17.84 5.55
N VAL A 464 1.59 18.13 6.58
CA VAL A 464 0.22 17.62 6.67
C VAL A 464 -0.77 18.75 6.45
N ASP A 465 -1.46 18.69 5.32
CA ASP A 465 -2.53 19.62 4.96
C ASP A 465 -3.85 19.14 5.56
N MET A 466 -4.12 19.54 6.79
CA MET A 466 -5.33 19.19 7.52
C MET A 466 -6.47 20.15 7.19
N PRO A 467 -7.66 19.64 6.80
CA PRO A 467 -8.82 20.50 6.66
C PRO A 467 -9.30 20.96 8.05
N ARG A 468 -9.78 22.21 8.15
CA ARG A 468 -10.24 22.81 9.43
C ARG A 468 -11.30 21.99 10.17
N ASN A 469 -12.08 21.21 9.45
CA ASN A 469 -13.13 20.37 10.03
C ASN A 469 -12.68 18.94 10.34
N ILE A 470 -11.38 18.66 10.34
CA ILE A 470 -10.85 17.29 10.53
C ILE A 470 -11.29 16.68 11.86
N ILE A 471 -11.36 17.51 12.91
CA ILE A 471 -11.74 17.09 14.26
C ILE A 471 -13.12 17.64 14.68
N HIS A 472 -13.95 18.05 13.71
CA HIS A 472 -15.36 18.31 13.98
C HIS A 472 -16.03 16.99 14.41
N GLU A 473 -16.78 17.02 15.50
CA GLU A 473 -17.37 15.84 16.17
C GLU A 473 -16.35 14.90 16.85
N ALA A 474 -15.05 15.21 16.80
CA ALA A 474 -13.99 14.54 17.56
C ALA A 474 -14.07 13.00 17.54
N THR A 475 -14.33 12.39 16.38
CA THR A 475 -14.51 10.94 16.23
C THR A 475 -13.19 10.18 16.27
N SER A 476 -13.24 8.89 16.66
CA SER A 476 -12.07 7.99 16.57
C SER A 476 -11.43 8.02 15.18
N ALA A 477 -12.22 7.99 14.10
CA ALA A 477 -11.72 8.04 12.73
C ALA A 477 -10.94 9.31 12.41
N SER A 478 -11.34 10.46 12.99
CA SER A 478 -10.60 11.72 12.84
C SER A 478 -9.22 11.64 13.49
N TYR A 479 -9.14 11.12 14.70
CA TYR A 479 -7.87 10.94 15.41
C TYR A 479 -6.98 9.88 14.77
N GLN A 480 -7.55 8.78 14.26
CA GLN A 480 -6.81 7.78 13.49
C GLN A 480 -6.16 8.39 12.25
N TRP A 481 -6.91 9.25 11.53
CA TRP A 481 -6.37 9.92 10.35
C TRP A 481 -5.18 10.81 10.73
N VAL A 482 -5.31 11.62 11.79
CA VAL A 482 -4.23 12.48 12.28
C VAL A 482 -3.04 11.65 12.75
N TYR A 483 -3.28 10.63 13.58
CA TYR A 483 -2.24 9.72 14.06
C TYR A 483 -1.46 9.08 12.91
N THR A 484 -2.19 8.54 11.91
CA THR A 484 -1.56 7.91 10.74
C THR A 484 -0.71 8.92 9.96
N ALA A 485 -1.20 10.14 9.74
CA ALA A 485 -0.49 11.16 8.99
C ALA A 485 0.80 11.63 9.69
N ILE A 486 0.71 11.95 11.00
CA ILE A 486 1.86 12.49 11.75
C ILE A 486 2.95 11.43 12.00
N THR A 487 2.57 10.17 12.14
CA THR A 487 3.53 9.05 12.32
C THR A 487 4.33 8.70 11.06
N ARG A 488 4.05 9.37 9.94
CA ARG A 488 4.87 9.25 8.71
C ARG A 488 6.16 10.06 8.77
N ALA A 489 6.25 11.03 9.69
CA ALA A 489 7.42 11.89 9.84
C ALA A 489 8.51 11.20 10.65
N GLY A 490 9.70 11.08 10.04
CA GLY A 490 10.88 10.51 10.70
C GLY A 490 11.65 11.55 11.52
N GLU A 491 11.74 12.80 11.05
CA GLU A 491 12.56 13.87 11.64
C GLU A 491 11.74 15.11 11.99
N ARG A 492 10.98 15.67 11.05
CA ARG A 492 10.22 16.91 11.23
C ARG A 492 8.81 16.82 10.67
N LEU A 493 7.87 17.43 11.38
CA LEU A 493 6.47 17.54 11.03
C LEU A 493 6.07 19.01 10.88
N PHE A 494 5.41 19.34 9.77
CA PHE A 494 4.92 20.70 9.48
C PHE A 494 3.41 20.69 9.36
N LEU A 495 2.75 21.60 10.08
CA LEU A 495 1.30 21.73 10.17
C LEU A 495 0.89 23.18 10.09
N THR A 496 -0.33 23.45 9.65
CA THR A 496 -0.91 24.79 9.79
C THR A 496 -1.34 25.03 11.24
N ASP A 497 -0.97 26.18 11.82
CA ASP A 497 -1.48 26.61 13.11
C ASP A 497 -2.99 26.94 12.99
N ASP A 498 -3.81 26.27 13.77
CA ASP A 498 -5.25 26.49 13.78
C ASP A 498 -5.79 26.37 15.22
N PHE A 499 -7.03 26.84 15.44
CA PHE A 499 -7.67 26.94 16.77
C PHE A 499 -7.74 25.62 17.54
N PHE A 500 -7.71 24.49 16.83
CA PHE A 500 -7.75 23.16 17.42
C PHE A 500 -6.37 22.57 17.77
N ILE A 501 -5.28 23.20 17.39
CA ILE A 501 -3.92 22.81 17.81
C ILE A 501 -3.62 23.38 19.18
N LYS A 502 -3.35 22.51 20.14
CA LYS A 502 -3.08 22.86 21.55
C LYS A 502 -1.69 22.39 21.98
#